data_e877060d0d09af027a5f11f19830844f
#
_entry.id   e877060d0d09af027a5f11f19830844f
#
_cell.length_a   1.000
_cell.length_b   1.000
_cell.length_c   1.000
_cell.angle_alpha   90.00
_cell.angle_beta   90.00
_cell.angle_gamma   90.00
#
_symmetry.space_group_name_H-M   'P 1'
#
loop_
_entity.id
_entity.type
_entity.pdbx_description
1 polymer ?
#
loop_
_entity_poly.entity_id
_entity_poly.type
_entity_poly.pdbx_seq_one_letter_code
_entity_poly.pdbx_strand_id
1 'polypeptide(L)'
;MSHLRIPKNWTIQRSTAFFTKDNVPPVLLSHHNTAKDVFGQLCVMEGQVVYYGFANSTATEPEVRIEINARQFATSPPQYWHRIELSDDAQFNINFWSDADKKNEVLFSGEK
;
A
#
# COMPACT_ATOMS: atom_id res chain seq x y z
N MET A 1 11.35 -8.10 8.16
CA MET A 1 10.62 -7.97 9.39
C MET A 1 9.30 -8.69 9.28
N SER A 2 9.01 -9.51 10.25
CA SER A 2 7.86 -10.37 10.14
C SER A 2 6.55 -9.60 10.08
N HIS A 3 6.46 -8.45 10.74
CA HIS A 3 5.22 -7.68 10.72
C HIS A 3 4.94 -7.04 9.35
N LEU A 4 5.91 -7.07 8.43
CA LEU A 4 5.68 -6.57 7.09
C LEU A 4 5.32 -7.69 6.14
N ARG A 5 5.24 -8.92 6.62
CA ARG A 5 4.90 -10.03 5.77
C ARG A 5 3.41 -10.27 5.80
N ILE A 6 2.84 -10.49 4.62
CA ILE A 6 1.43 -10.86 4.53
C ILE A 6 1.26 -12.27 5.10
N PRO A 7 0.28 -12.47 5.99
CA PRO A 7 0.06 -13.80 6.55
C PRO A 7 -0.19 -14.86 5.49
N LYS A 8 0.21 -16.08 5.80
CA LYS A 8 0.27 -17.17 4.85
C LYS A 8 -1.06 -17.51 4.19
N ASN A 9 -2.15 -17.42 4.93
CA ASN A 9 -3.46 -17.80 4.41
C ASN A 9 -4.23 -16.62 3.80
N TRP A 10 -3.60 -15.45 3.69
CA TRP A 10 -4.27 -14.29 3.13
C TRP A 10 -4.14 -14.30 1.61
N THR A 11 -5.12 -13.72 0.93
CA THR A 11 -5.17 -13.70 -0.52
C THR A 11 -5.50 -12.30 -1.02
N ILE A 12 -5.24 -12.06 -2.30
CA ILE A 12 -5.58 -10.79 -2.92
C ILE A 12 -7.09 -10.71 -3.09
N GLN A 13 -7.70 -9.69 -2.50
CA GLN A 13 -9.12 -9.45 -2.64
C GLN A 13 -9.42 -8.43 -3.72
N ARG A 14 -8.50 -7.51 -3.96
CA ARG A 14 -8.71 -6.45 -4.94
C ARG A 14 -7.35 -5.93 -5.43
N SER A 15 -7.28 -5.55 -6.68
CA SER A 15 -6.08 -4.92 -7.25
C SER A 15 -6.51 -3.64 -7.95
N THR A 16 -5.68 -2.61 -7.84
CA THR A 16 -5.97 -1.37 -8.54
C THR A 16 -5.49 -1.47 -9.99
N ALA A 17 -5.94 -0.54 -10.82
CA ALA A 17 -5.31 -0.31 -12.10
C ALA A 17 -3.89 0.20 -11.87
N PHE A 18 -3.08 0.28 -12.92
CA PHE A 18 -1.76 0.85 -12.80
C PHE A 18 -1.86 2.36 -12.76
N PHE A 19 -1.12 2.96 -11.85
CA PHE A 19 -1.09 4.41 -11.67
C PHE A 19 0.24 4.98 -12.13
N THR A 20 0.19 6.20 -12.64
CA THR A 20 1.37 7.01 -12.97
C THR A 20 1.20 8.35 -12.24
N LYS A 21 2.17 9.24 -12.40
CA LYS A 21 2.05 10.55 -11.76
C LYS A 21 0.88 11.35 -12.32
N ASP A 22 0.38 10.98 -13.48
CA ASP A 22 -0.72 11.72 -14.11
C ASP A 22 -2.08 11.29 -13.58
N ASN A 23 -2.22 10.09 -13.06
CA ASN A 23 -3.51 9.60 -12.61
C ASN A 23 -3.52 9.03 -11.19
N VAL A 24 -2.42 9.14 -10.46
CA VAL A 24 -2.38 8.64 -9.10
C VAL A 24 -3.39 9.40 -8.23
N PRO A 25 -4.19 8.71 -7.42
CA PRO A 25 -5.10 9.40 -6.52
C PRO A 25 -4.33 10.27 -5.55
N PRO A 26 -4.70 11.53 -5.40
CA PRO A 26 -3.95 12.45 -4.52
C PRO A 26 -3.82 11.98 -3.08
N VAL A 27 -4.79 11.20 -2.59
CA VAL A 27 -4.74 10.71 -1.22
C VAL A 27 -3.51 9.85 -0.97
N LEU A 28 -2.97 9.20 -1.99
CA LEU A 28 -1.79 8.35 -1.83
C LEU A 28 -0.53 9.17 -1.62
N LEU A 29 -0.54 10.44 -2.00
CA LEU A 29 0.61 11.31 -1.88
C LEU A 29 0.66 12.06 -0.55
N SER A 30 -0.33 11.86 0.30
CA SER A 30 -0.37 12.47 1.62
C SER A 30 -0.58 11.39 2.66
N HIS A 31 -0.49 11.74 3.95
CA HIS A 31 -0.65 10.75 5.02
C HIS A 31 -2.01 10.06 4.88
N HIS A 32 -1.98 8.76 4.77
CA HIS A 32 -3.19 7.93 4.76
C HIS A 32 -2.84 6.58 5.37
N ASN A 33 -3.84 5.77 5.68
CA ASN A 33 -3.54 4.46 6.25
C ASN A 33 -4.25 3.35 5.49
N THR A 34 -3.77 2.13 5.70
CA THR A 34 -4.37 0.94 5.14
C THR A 34 -5.54 0.52 6.04
N ALA A 35 -6.57 -0.02 5.43
CA ALA A 35 -7.74 -0.45 6.18
C ALA A 35 -7.37 -1.53 7.20
N LYS A 36 -8.20 -1.66 8.23
CA LYS A 36 -8.05 -2.69 9.23
C LYS A 36 -8.12 -4.05 8.56
N ASP A 37 -7.27 -4.96 9.00
CA ASP A 37 -7.23 -6.35 8.52
C ASP A 37 -6.90 -6.47 7.03
N VAL A 38 -6.21 -5.48 6.47
CA VAL A 38 -5.81 -5.50 5.07
C VAL A 38 -4.34 -5.10 4.97
N PHE A 39 -3.56 -5.84 4.19
CA PHE A 39 -2.23 -5.42 3.79
C PHE A 39 -2.31 -4.82 2.39
N GLY A 40 -1.63 -3.70 2.17
CA GLY A 40 -1.44 -3.15 0.85
C GLY A 40 -0.10 -3.60 0.30
N GLN A 41 -0.07 -4.10 -0.92
CA GLN A 41 1.17 -4.49 -1.57
C GLN A 41 1.37 -3.59 -2.78
N LEU A 42 2.38 -2.75 -2.74
CA LEU A 42 2.65 -1.80 -3.79
C LEU A 42 3.70 -2.40 -4.73
N CYS A 43 3.31 -2.63 -5.97
CA CYS A 43 4.18 -3.29 -6.96
C CYS A 43 4.56 -2.29 -8.03
N VAL A 44 5.86 -2.04 -8.20
CA VAL A 44 6.37 -1.04 -9.14
C VAL A 44 6.76 -1.75 -10.43
N MET A 45 6.22 -1.29 -11.55
CA MET A 45 6.53 -1.84 -12.86
C MET A 45 7.64 -1.05 -13.55
N GLU A 46 7.62 0.28 -13.41
CA GLU A 46 8.62 1.15 -14.01
C GLU A 46 8.96 2.28 -13.08
N GLY A 47 10.14 2.84 -13.22
CA GLY A 47 10.57 3.96 -12.41
C GLY A 47 10.80 3.59 -10.97
N GLN A 48 10.49 4.52 -10.07
CA GLN A 48 10.71 4.32 -8.65
C GLN A 48 9.58 4.96 -7.86
N VAL A 49 9.17 4.27 -6.79
CA VAL A 49 8.24 4.82 -5.81
C VAL A 49 8.95 4.78 -4.47
N VAL A 50 8.90 5.87 -3.72
CA VAL A 50 9.44 5.91 -2.38
C VAL A 50 8.27 5.87 -1.41
N TYR A 51 8.32 4.94 -0.48
CA TYR A 51 7.29 4.73 0.53
C TYR A 51 7.81 5.27 1.85
N TYR A 52 7.01 6.11 2.50
CA TYR A 52 7.33 6.67 3.81
C TYR A 52 6.28 6.21 4.81
N GLY A 53 6.73 5.63 5.92
CA GLY A 53 5.84 5.20 6.99
C GLY A 53 6.01 6.08 8.22
N PHE A 54 4.92 6.29 8.95
CA PHE A 54 4.87 7.21 10.07
C PHE A 54 4.30 6.53 11.30
N ALA A 55 4.77 6.94 12.47
CA ALA A 55 4.32 6.35 13.73
C ALA A 55 2.84 6.64 14.00
N ASN A 56 2.34 7.79 13.53
CA ASN A 56 0.93 8.15 13.70
C ASN A 56 0.53 9.20 12.66
N SER A 57 -0.72 9.61 12.68
CA SER A 57 -1.28 10.49 11.65
C SER A 57 -0.71 11.89 11.66
N THR A 58 -0.11 12.32 12.75
CA THR A 58 0.41 13.68 12.87
C THR A 58 1.92 13.78 12.82
N ALA A 59 2.62 12.63 12.77
CA ALA A 59 4.07 12.63 12.71
C ALA A 59 4.54 13.24 11.40
N THR A 60 5.49 14.14 11.43
CA THR A 60 6.04 14.77 10.23
C THR A 60 7.30 14.08 9.76
N GLU A 61 7.98 13.36 10.65
CA GLU A 61 9.19 12.65 10.31
C GLU A 61 8.86 11.17 10.09
N PRO A 62 9.24 10.60 8.96
CA PRO A 62 8.97 9.19 8.73
C PRO A 62 9.87 8.31 9.60
N GLU A 63 9.34 7.21 10.06
CA GLU A 63 10.14 6.20 10.74
C GLU A 63 10.59 5.11 9.78
N VAL A 64 10.01 5.04 8.59
CA VAL A 64 10.35 4.06 7.57
C VAL A 64 10.45 4.79 6.24
N ARG A 65 11.48 4.45 5.47
CA ARG A 65 11.64 4.95 4.10
C ARG A 65 12.11 3.80 3.24
N ILE A 66 11.35 3.46 2.23
CA ILE A 66 11.68 2.33 1.35
C ILE A 66 11.66 2.82 -0.10
N GLU A 67 12.74 2.61 -0.82
CA GLU A 67 12.80 2.88 -2.25
C GLU A 67 12.40 1.60 -2.97
N ILE A 68 11.36 1.68 -3.77
CA ILE A 68 10.85 0.52 -4.50
C ILE A 68 11.14 0.77 -5.97
N ASN A 69 12.05 -0.01 -6.52
CA ASN A 69 12.46 0.14 -7.91
C ASN A 69 11.64 -0.78 -8.81
N ALA A 70 11.79 -0.60 -10.11
CA ALA A 70 11.05 -1.43 -11.07
C ALA A 70 11.22 -2.90 -10.77
N ARG A 71 10.12 -3.64 -10.81
CA ARG A 71 10.04 -5.07 -10.54
C ARG A 71 10.23 -5.43 -9.08
N GLN A 72 10.09 -4.44 -8.20
CA GLN A 72 10.12 -4.69 -6.76
C GLN A 72 8.77 -4.35 -6.17
N PHE A 73 8.55 -4.79 -4.95
CA PHE A 73 7.32 -4.45 -4.24
C PHE A 73 7.63 -4.24 -2.75
N ALA A 74 6.71 -3.56 -2.09
CA ALA A 74 6.76 -3.42 -0.64
C ALA A 74 5.36 -3.59 -0.09
N THR A 75 5.24 -3.99 1.16
CA THR A 75 3.96 -4.20 1.80
C THR A 75 3.74 -3.18 2.90
N SER A 76 2.51 -2.69 2.99
CA SER A 76 2.11 -1.77 4.03
C SER A 76 1.13 -2.50 4.96
N PRO A 77 1.45 -2.59 6.26
CA PRO A 77 0.59 -3.35 7.17
C PRO A 77 -0.73 -2.64 7.42
N PRO A 78 -1.71 -3.36 7.99
CA PRO A 78 -2.99 -2.74 8.31
C PRO A 78 -2.84 -1.52 9.21
N GLN A 79 -3.64 -0.51 8.94
CA GLN A 79 -3.75 0.68 9.79
C GLN A 79 -2.45 1.45 9.98
N TYR A 80 -1.51 1.29 9.08
CA TYR A 80 -0.23 1.98 9.19
C TYR A 80 -0.26 3.27 8.36
N TRP A 81 0.14 4.38 8.95
CA TRP A 81 0.13 5.67 8.27
C TRP A 81 1.33 5.79 7.34
N HIS A 82 1.06 6.21 6.12
CA HIS A 82 2.11 6.26 5.10
C HIS A 82 1.75 7.21 3.97
N ARG A 83 2.73 7.53 3.15
CA ARG A 83 2.53 8.25 1.89
C ARG A 83 3.60 7.81 0.91
N ILE A 84 3.42 8.13 -0.35
CA ILE A 84 4.38 7.78 -1.38
C ILE A 84 4.78 8.98 -2.20
N GLU A 85 5.94 8.86 -2.85
CA GLU A 85 6.42 9.82 -3.84
C GLU A 85 6.81 9.05 -5.08
N LEU A 86 6.55 9.61 -6.26
CA LEU A 86 6.78 8.93 -7.52
C LEU A 86 7.83 9.64 -8.33
N SER A 87 8.70 8.86 -8.99
CA SER A 87 9.54 9.41 -10.06
C SER A 87 8.64 9.76 -11.26
N ASP A 88 9.19 10.54 -12.19
CA ASP A 88 8.40 10.98 -13.35
C ASP A 88 7.93 9.82 -14.22
N ASP A 89 8.69 8.75 -14.27
CA ASP A 89 8.36 7.57 -15.06
C ASP A 89 7.75 6.44 -14.27
N ALA A 90 7.37 6.69 -13.02
CA ALA A 90 6.85 5.60 -12.18
C ALA A 90 5.53 5.05 -12.71
N GLN A 91 5.41 3.73 -12.63
CA GLN A 91 4.15 3.03 -12.92
C GLN A 91 4.01 1.93 -11.88
N PHE A 92 2.90 1.91 -11.17
CA PHE A 92 2.70 0.94 -10.09
C PHE A 92 1.23 0.61 -9.92
N ASN A 93 0.96 -0.48 -9.21
CA ASN A 93 -0.39 -0.78 -8.78
C ASN A 93 -0.35 -1.24 -7.32
N ILE A 94 -1.51 -1.41 -6.72
CA ILE A 94 -1.62 -1.88 -5.35
C ILE A 94 -2.55 -3.08 -5.32
N ASN A 95 -2.09 -4.15 -4.68
CA ASN A 95 -2.90 -5.32 -4.41
C ASN A 95 -3.29 -5.29 -2.95
N PHE A 96 -4.55 -5.56 -2.65
CA PHE A 96 -5.04 -5.58 -1.27
C PHE A 96 -5.28 -7.00 -0.84
N TRP A 97 -4.60 -7.41 0.22
CA TRP A 97 -4.63 -8.78 0.73
C TRP A 97 -5.40 -8.83 2.03
N SER A 98 -6.21 -9.85 2.22
CA SER A 98 -6.87 -10.07 3.50
C SER A 98 -7.10 -11.55 3.71
N ASP A 99 -7.53 -11.90 4.93
CA ASP A 99 -7.78 -13.27 5.32
C ASP A 99 -8.86 -13.87 4.42
N ALA A 100 -8.56 -15.00 3.81
CA ALA A 100 -9.50 -15.68 2.95
C ALA A 100 -10.80 -16.03 3.68
N ASP A 101 -10.69 -16.36 4.96
CA ASP A 101 -11.86 -16.73 5.75
C ASP A 101 -12.74 -15.54 6.11
N LYS A 102 -12.21 -14.32 6.00
CA LYS A 102 -12.97 -13.11 6.27
C LYS A 102 -13.29 -12.33 5.03
N LYS A 103 -13.13 -12.96 3.88
CA LYS A 103 -13.32 -12.31 2.61
C LYS A 103 -14.66 -11.62 2.49
N ASN A 104 -15.72 -12.29 2.88
CA ASN A 104 -17.06 -11.73 2.75
C ASN A 104 -17.29 -10.56 3.67
N GLU A 105 -16.73 -10.60 4.88
CA GLU A 105 -16.82 -9.47 5.78
C GLU A 105 -16.12 -8.25 5.20
N VAL A 106 -14.95 -8.47 4.63
CA VAL A 106 -14.19 -7.38 4.03
C VAL A 106 -14.97 -6.75 2.88
N LEU A 107 -15.57 -7.58 2.03
CA LEU A 107 -16.33 -7.08 0.91
C LEU A 107 -17.53 -6.25 1.36
N PHE A 108 -18.23 -6.70 2.39
CA PHE A 108 -19.37 -5.95 2.87
C PHE A 108 -18.98 -4.68 3.60
N SER A 109 -17.94 -4.72 4.41
CA SER A 109 -17.55 -3.52 5.13
C SER A 109 -16.77 -2.57 4.27
N GLY A 110 -16.03 -3.08 3.31
CA GLY A 110 -15.19 -2.24 2.45
C GLY A 110 -15.98 -1.44 1.47
N GLU A 111 -17.19 -1.83 1.21
CA GLU A 111 -17.89 -1.12 0.29
C GLU A 111 -18.58 0.00 0.82
N LYS A 112 -18.54 0.17 2.05
CA LYS A 112 -19.19 1.24 2.60
C LYS A 112 -18.54 2.47 2.40
#